data_a7204469d500b2f0f8f559fa2c90d518
#
_entry.id   a7204469d500b2f0f8f559fa2c90d518
#
_cell.length_a   1.000
_cell.length_b   1.000
_cell.length_c   1.000
_cell.angle_alpha   90.00
_cell.angle_beta   90.00
_cell.angle_gamma   90.00
#
_symmetry.space_group_name_H-M   'P 1'
#
loop_
_entity.id
_entity.type
_entity.pdbx_description
1 polymer ?
#
loop_
_entity_poly.entity_id
_entity_poly.type
_entity_poly.pdbx_seq_one_letter_code
_entity_poly.pdbx_strand_id
1 'polypeptide(L)'
;MNQIVIHGRLTRDPEQKAAGSAMVSKFTVAANRIFDRDKADFFDCEAWNKNGEFVQKYFGKGQEIIVTGEMQSRKYDDKEGNKRTAWSVNVSNVQFCGSKGADKHSAAESVEVADDSEPEKPLPF
;
A
#
# COMPACT_ATOMS: atom_id res chain seq x y z
N MET A 1 12.30 -12.97 -11.32
CA MET A 1 11.59 -11.71 -11.03
C MET A 1 10.29 -12.01 -10.30
N ASN A 2 10.00 -11.21 -9.29
CA ASN A 2 8.83 -11.42 -8.45
C ASN A 2 8.12 -10.08 -8.35
N GLN A 3 6.94 -9.98 -8.89
CA GLN A 3 6.20 -8.72 -8.90
C GLN A 3 4.72 -8.97 -8.66
N ILE A 4 4.12 -8.14 -7.83
CA ILE A 4 2.70 -8.22 -7.56
C ILE A 4 2.11 -6.81 -7.64
N VAL A 5 0.90 -6.72 -8.17
CA VAL A 5 0.15 -5.48 -8.23
C VAL A 5 -1.18 -5.72 -7.53
N ILE A 6 -1.49 -4.88 -6.55
CA ILE A 6 -2.70 -5.04 -5.77
C ILE A 6 -3.50 -3.75 -5.79
N HIS A 7 -4.77 -3.86 -6.12
CA HIS A 7 -5.72 -2.77 -6.05
C HIS A 7 -6.73 -3.09 -4.96
N GLY A 8 -6.79 -2.27 -3.96
CA GLY A 8 -7.71 -2.50 -2.86
C GLY A 8 -7.86 -1.27 -1.99
N ARG A 9 -8.22 -1.50 -0.73
CA ARG A 9 -8.44 -0.41 0.23
C ARG A 9 -7.66 -0.70 1.49
N LEU A 10 -7.17 0.35 2.12
CA LEU A 10 -6.50 0.20 3.41
C LEU A 10 -7.54 -0.20 4.46
N THR A 11 -7.20 -1.17 5.28
CA THR A 11 -8.09 -1.63 6.33
C THR A 11 -8.03 -0.75 7.56
N ARG A 12 -6.95 0.01 7.70
CA ARG A 12 -6.74 0.95 8.80
C ARG A 12 -5.67 1.94 8.39
N ASP A 13 -5.47 2.95 9.21
CA ASP A 13 -4.45 3.95 8.91
C ASP A 13 -3.07 3.31 8.90
N PRO A 14 -2.18 3.75 8.02
CA PRO A 14 -0.83 3.20 8.00
C PRO A 14 -0.07 3.55 9.27
N GLU A 15 0.79 2.62 9.67
CA GLU A 15 1.56 2.75 10.91
C GLU A 15 3.02 2.96 10.56
N GLN A 16 3.59 4.04 11.03
CA GLN A 16 4.97 4.35 10.74
C GLN A 16 5.87 3.86 11.86
N LYS A 17 6.95 3.22 11.48
CA LYS A 17 7.93 2.70 12.46
C LYS A 17 9.33 3.04 12.02
N ALA A 18 10.20 3.25 13.00
CA ALA A 18 11.62 3.42 12.71
C ALA A 18 12.29 2.06 12.64
N ALA A 19 13.17 1.89 11.67
CA ALA A 19 13.94 0.66 11.51
C ALA A 19 15.38 1.06 11.27
N GLY A 20 16.13 1.24 12.36
CA GLY A 20 17.47 1.79 12.28
C GLY A 20 17.43 3.23 11.82
N SER A 21 18.16 3.53 10.76
CA SER A 21 18.14 4.87 10.18
C SER A 21 17.04 5.03 9.13
N ALA A 22 16.31 3.98 8.85
CA ALA A 22 15.25 4.01 7.84
C ALA A 22 13.88 4.08 8.52
N MET A 23 12.88 4.46 7.74
CA MET A 23 11.50 4.49 8.20
C MET A 23 10.69 3.56 7.34
N VAL A 24 9.76 2.84 7.95
CA VAL A 24 8.87 1.95 7.22
C VAL A 24 7.43 2.27 7.61
N SER A 25 6.56 2.31 6.62
CA SER A 25 5.14 2.45 6.84
C SER A 25 4.48 1.11 6.58
N LYS A 26 3.78 0.59 7.57
CA LYS A 26 3.11 -0.71 7.46
C LYS A 26 1.62 -0.50 7.36
N PHE A 27 1.02 -1.21 6.43
CA PHE A 27 -0.43 -1.11 6.22
C PHE A 27 -0.92 -2.41 5.60
N THR A 28 -2.23 -2.61 5.70
CA THR A 28 -2.86 -3.81 5.14
C THR A 28 -3.86 -3.37 4.08
N VAL A 29 -3.80 -4.00 2.92
CA VAL A 29 -4.70 -3.72 1.82
C VAL A 29 -5.66 -4.89 1.67
N ALA A 30 -6.96 -4.60 1.65
CA ALA A 30 -7.99 -5.60 1.40
C ALA A 30 -8.37 -5.52 -0.07
N ALA A 31 -8.21 -6.62 -0.79
CA ALA A 31 -8.53 -6.69 -2.20
C ALA A 31 -9.64 -7.73 -2.40
N ASN A 32 -10.72 -7.32 -3.02
CA ASN A 32 -11.84 -8.22 -3.28
C ASN A 32 -11.48 -9.19 -4.39
N ARG A 33 -11.97 -10.40 -4.26
CA ARG A 33 -11.76 -11.41 -5.29
C ARG A 33 -12.59 -11.08 -6.52
N ILE A 34 -12.07 -11.41 -7.67
CA ILE A 34 -12.72 -11.08 -8.94
C ILE A 34 -14.06 -11.80 -9.07
N PHE A 35 -14.09 -13.08 -8.73
CA PHE A 35 -15.28 -13.89 -8.92
C PHE A 35 -16.14 -14.06 -7.68
N ASP A 36 -15.70 -13.53 -6.55
CA ASP A 36 -16.47 -13.61 -5.33
C ASP A 36 -16.26 -12.33 -4.55
N ARG A 37 -17.04 -11.32 -4.87
CA ARG A 37 -16.83 -9.98 -4.34
C ARG A 37 -17.17 -9.84 -2.86
N ASP A 38 -17.82 -10.84 -2.31
CA ASP A 38 -18.08 -10.83 -0.88
C ASP A 38 -16.85 -11.24 -0.08
N LYS A 39 -15.86 -11.76 -0.75
CA LYS A 39 -14.62 -12.17 -0.09
C LYS A 39 -13.47 -11.25 -0.47
N ALA A 40 -12.61 -11.01 0.51
CA ALA A 40 -11.44 -10.19 0.30
C ALA A 40 -10.23 -10.92 0.84
N ASP A 41 -9.12 -10.71 0.17
CA ASP A 41 -7.83 -11.19 0.66
C ASP A 41 -7.08 -9.99 1.22
N PHE A 42 -6.32 -10.23 2.27
CA PHE A 42 -5.62 -9.18 2.99
C PHE A 42 -4.12 -9.32 2.76
N PHE A 43 -3.51 -8.22 2.36
CA PHE A 43 -2.08 -8.20 2.05
C PHE A 43 -1.38 -7.23 2.97
N ASP A 44 -0.44 -7.74 3.76
CA ASP A 44 0.38 -6.89 4.61
C ASP A 44 1.46 -6.25 3.74
N CYS A 45 1.57 -4.95 3.81
CA CYS A 45 2.47 -4.19 2.96
C CYS A 45 3.43 -3.37 3.80
N GLU A 46 4.64 -3.23 3.28
CA GLU A 46 5.67 -2.40 3.90
C GLU A 46 6.23 -1.46 2.85
N ALA A 47 6.13 -0.17 3.11
CA ALA A 47 6.66 0.83 2.22
C ALA A 47 7.79 1.56 2.94
N TRP A 48 8.97 1.56 2.32
CA TRP A 48 10.17 2.09 2.95
C TRP A 48 10.48 3.50 2.48
N ASN A 49 10.99 4.29 3.39
CA ASN A 49 11.53 5.63 3.12
C ASN A 49 10.52 6.51 2.37
N LYS A 50 10.82 6.96 1.19
CA LYS A 50 9.94 7.88 0.47
C LYS A 50 8.57 7.29 0.16
N ASN A 51 8.52 6.01 -0.19
CA ASN A 51 7.25 5.36 -0.42
C ASN A 51 6.42 5.31 0.86
N GLY A 52 7.08 5.06 1.98
CA GLY A 52 6.42 5.06 3.27
C GLY A 52 5.89 6.42 3.65
N GLU A 53 6.67 7.46 3.41
CA GLU A 53 6.24 8.83 3.68
C GLU A 53 5.04 9.19 2.83
N PHE A 54 5.04 8.77 1.57
CA PHE A 54 3.95 9.05 0.66
C PHE A 54 2.65 8.41 1.16
N VAL A 55 2.74 7.14 1.55
CA VAL A 55 1.56 6.45 2.08
C VAL A 55 1.08 7.09 3.37
N GLN A 56 2.00 7.42 4.25
CA GLN A 56 1.66 8.00 5.53
C GLN A 56 0.97 9.35 5.36
N LYS A 57 1.39 10.10 4.36
CA LYS A 57 0.90 11.46 4.16
C LYS A 57 -0.43 11.50 3.43
N TYR A 58 -0.64 10.61 2.48
CA TYR A 58 -1.77 10.73 1.56
C TYR A 58 -2.82 9.64 1.68
N PHE A 59 -2.59 8.59 2.42
CA PHE A 59 -3.53 7.48 2.51
C PHE A 59 -3.98 7.23 3.93
N GLY A 60 -5.24 6.87 4.08
CA GLY A 60 -5.80 6.52 5.36
C GLY A 60 -6.77 5.37 5.23
N LYS A 61 -7.37 5.01 6.35
CA LYS A 61 -8.30 3.89 6.42
C LYS A 61 -9.41 4.03 5.38
N GLY A 62 -9.66 2.96 4.66
CA GLY A 62 -10.75 2.91 3.69
C GLY A 62 -10.45 3.49 2.33
N GLN A 63 -9.30 4.11 2.17
CA GLN A 63 -8.96 4.75 0.91
C GLN A 63 -8.43 3.72 -0.09
N GLU A 64 -8.78 3.91 -1.36
CA GLU A 64 -8.30 3.03 -2.43
C GLU A 64 -6.86 3.30 -2.76
N ILE A 65 -6.14 2.25 -3.07
CA ILE A 65 -4.72 2.33 -3.36
C ILE A 65 -4.35 1.26 -4.37
N ILE A 66 -3.39 1.57 -5.22
CA ILE A 66 -2.75 0.58 -6.08
C ILE A 66 -1.31 0.46 -5.64
N VAL A 67 -0.91 -0.74 -5.27
CA VAL A 67 0.42 -1.03 -4.75
C VAL A 67 1.12 -1.97 -5.70
N THR A 68 2.35 -1.65 -6.05
CA THR A 68 3.21 -2.53 -6.82
C THR A 68 4.43 -2.87 -5.98
N GLY A 69 4.81 -4.12 -5.95
CA GLY A 69 5.99 -4.52 -5.19
C GLY A 69 6.32 -5.97 -5.42
N GLU A 70 7.04 -6.55 -4.48
CA GLU A 70 7.36 -7.96 -4.55
C GLU A 70 6.92 -8.65 -3.27
N MET A 71 6.50 -9.90 -3.43
CA MET A 71 6.15 -10.72 -2.28
C MET A 71 7.43 -11.21 -1.62
N GLN A 72 7.50 -11.04 -0.32
CA GLN A 72 8.63 -11.53 0.45
C GLN A 72 8.12 -12.41 1.57
N SER A 73 8.83 -13.48 1.83
CA SER A 73 8.48 -14.37 2.91
C SER A 73 9.56 -14.29 3.98
N ARG A 74 9.14 -14.49 5.21
CA ARG A 74 10.10 -14.66 6.29
C ARG A 74 9.60 -15.77 7.19
N LYS A 75 10.56 -16.49 7.76
CA LYS A 75 10.24 -17.57 8.65
C LYS A 75 10.37 -17.12 10.08
N TYR A 76 9.49 -17.60 10.92
CA TYR A 76 9.49 -17.26 12.33
C TYR A 76 8.94 -18.43 13.12
N ASP A 77 9.24 -18.46 14.42
CA ASP A 77 8.71 -19.46 15.32
C ASP A 77 7.51 -18.86 16.03
N ASP A 78 6.41 -19.62 16.07
CA ASP A 78 5.23 -19.15 16.79
C ASP A 78 5.41 -19.46 18.28
N LYS A 79 4.38 -19.12 19.06
CA LYS A 79 4.45 -19.29 20.50
C LYS A 79 4.60 -20.75 20.94
N GLU A 80 4.23 -21.65 20.07
CA GLU A 80 4.30 -23.07 20.36
C GLU A 80 5.55 -23.72 19.83
N GLY A 81 6.45 -22.92 19.25
CA GLY A 81 7.69 -23.44 18.71
C GLY A 81 7.60 -24.00 17.32
N ASN A 82 6.44 -23.86 16.66
CA ASN A 82 6.28 -24.32 15.29
C ASN A 82 6.81 -23.28 14.31
N LYS A 83 7.45 -23.77 13.27
CA LYS A 83 7.96 -22.86 12.24
C LYS A 83 6.83 -22.40 11.33
N ARG A 84 6.76 -21.10 11.12
CA ARG A 84 5.72 -20.51 10.29
C ARG A 84 6.36 -19.61 9.24
N THR A 85 5.62 -19.35 8.17
CA THR A 85 6.06 -18.45 7.13
C THR A 85 5.07 -17.29 7.04
N ALA A 86 5.58 -16.09 7.13
CA ALA A 86 4.77 -14.89 6.93
C ALA A 86 5.11 -14.27 5.59
N TRP A 87 4.09 -13.80 4.89
CA TRP A 87 4.25 -13.15 3.60
C TRP A 87 3.89 -11.69 3.70
N SER A 88 4.67 -10.85 3.05
CA SER A 88 4.37 -9.43 3.00
C SER A 88 4.77 -8.90 1.64
N VAL A 89 4.24 -7.73 1.30
CA VAL A 89 4.57 -7.05 0.05
C VAL A 89 5.56 -5.94 0.37
N ASN A 90 6.73 -6.02 -0.24
CA ASN A 90 7.69 -4.91 -0.15
C ASN A 90 7.37 -3.96 -1.28
N VAL A 91 6.84 -2.79 -0.94
CA VAL A 91 6.25 -1.87 -1.90
C VAL A 91 7.33 -1.11 -2.66
N SER A 92 7.25 -1.15 -3.98
CA SER A 92 8.16 -0.36 -4.81
C SER A 92 7.47 0.86 -5.41
N ASN A 93 6.15 0.85 -5.50
CA ASN A 93 5.42 1.97 -6.08
C ASN A 93 4.00 2.00 -5.52
N VAL A 94 3.48 3.22 -5.35
CA VAL A 94 2.13 3.43 -4.85
C VAL A 94 1.45 4.44 -5.74
N GLN A 95 0.21 4.19 -6.10
CA GLN A 95 -0.56 5.10 -6.93
C GLN A 95 -1.93 5.37 -6.33
N PHE A 96 -2.41 6.58 -6.54
CA PHE A 96 -3.77 6.91 -6.21
C PHE A 96 -4.72 6.18 -7.15
N CYS A 97 -5.89 5.87 -6.63
CA CYS A 97 -6.89 5.19 -7.41
C CYS A 97 -8.22 5.83 -7.12
N GLY A 98 -9.00 6.02 -8.13
CA GLY A 98 -10.31 6.60 -7.96
C GLY A 98 -10.26 8.06 -7.65
N SER A 99 -11.36 8.57 -7.34
CA SER A 99 -11.44 9.94 -7.09
C SER A 99 -11.39 10.20 -5.69
N LYS A 100 -11.61 9.63 -5.16
CA LYS A 100 -11.85 10.10 -4.11
C LYS A 100 -11.12 10.51 -3.37
N GLY A 101 -10.62 10.46 -3.74
CA GLY A 101 -9.97 10.65 -3.01
C GLY A 101 -9.93 11.59 -2.33
N ALA A 102 -9.95 11.92 -2.68
CA ALA A 102 -9.83 12.80 -2.27
C ALA A 102 -10.09 13.24 -1.12
N ASP A 103 -10.36 13.10 -0.54
CA ASP A 103 -10.67 13.54 0.55
C ASP A 103 -9.63 13.87 1.41
N LYS A 104 -8.76 13.40 1.59
CA LYS A 104 -7.79 13.81 2.45
C LYS A 104 -6.92 14.82 1.86
N HIS A 105 -7.08 14.90 1.37
CA HIS A 105 -6.31 15.58 0.76
C HIS A 105 -6.39 16.13 -0.01
N SER A 106 -6.68 16.31 -0.37
CA SER A 106 -6.71 16.73 -1.07
C SER A 106 -6.14 17.09 -1.66
N ALA A 107 -6.02 17.15 -1.73
CA ALA A 107 -5.52 17.50 -2.14
C ALA A 107 -4.75 17.55 -2.77
N ALA A 108 -4.67 17.43 -2.92
CA ALA A 108 -4.18 17.59 -3.58
C ALA A 108 -3.64 17.66 -4.30
N GLU A 109 -3.80 17.44 -4.49
CA GLU A 109 -3.52 17.56 -5.16
C GLU A 109 -2.84 17.55 -5.75
N SER A 110 -2.88 17.43 -5.88
CA SER A 110 -2.49 17.45 -6.51
C SER A 110 -1.51 17.46 -6.92
N VAL A 111 -1.41 17.23 -7.06
CA VAL A 111 -0.79 17.27 -7.52
C VAL A 111 0.14 17.12 -7.83
N GLU A 112 0.23 16.75 -8.00
CA GLU A 112 0.67 16.67 -8.44
C GLU A 112 1.22 16.50 -8.77
N VAL A 113 1.16 16.23 -8.97
CA VAL A 113 1.24 16.09 -9.45
C VAL A 113 1.57 16.15 -9.83
N ALA A 114 1.53 15.88 -10.11
CA ALA A 114 1.37 16.07 -10.70
C ALA A 114 1.59 16.47 -11.15
N ASP A 115 1.60 16.45 -11.50
CA ASP A 115 1.42 16.85 -12.10
C ASP A 115 1.50 17.28 -12.55
N ASP A 116 1.41 17.11 -12.94
CA ASP A 116 1.07 17.42 -13.58
C ASP A 116 0.99 17.67 -14.04
N SER A 117 0.88 17.40 -14.30
CA SER A 117 0.37 17.49 -14.90
C SER A 117 0.19 17.44 -15.25
N GLU A 118 0.02 16.97 -15.39
CA GLU A 118 -0.48 16.74 -15.84
C GLU A 118 -0.90 16.44 -15.84
N PRO A 119 -0.91 16.21 -15.99
CA PRO A 119 -1.54 15.67 -16.09
C PRO A 119 -1.57 15.19 -16.16
N GLU A 120 -1.65 14.73 -16.34
CA GLU A 120 -1.96 14.24 -16.52
C GLU A 120 -1.79 13.70 -16.27
N LYS A 121 -1.62 13.46 -16.37
CA LYS A 121 -1.65 12.81 -16.18
C LYS A 121 -1.57 12.11 -15.68
N PRO A 122 -1.53 11.76 -15.62
CA PRO A 122 -1.67 10.92 -15.21
C PRO A 122 -1.66 10.25 -14.93
N LEU A 123 -1.83 9.74 -15.14
CA LEU A 123 -2.18 9.06 -15.14
C LEU A 123 -2.46 8.42 -15.35
N PRO A 124 -2.51 7.91 -15.57
CA PRO A 124 -2.94 7.19 -15.84
C PRO A 124 -3.17 6.66 -15.89
N PHE A 125 -3.33 6.14 -16.26
CA PHE A 125 -3.78 5.79 -16.51
C PHE A 125 -4.03 5.65 -16.72
#